data_cf26ba8a0bf2ca97e1203aa403f1b341
#
_entry.id   cf26ba8a0bf2ca97e1203aa403f1b341
#
_cell.length_a   1.000
_cell.length_b   1.000
_cell.length_c   1.000
_cell.angle_alpha   90.00
_cell.angle_beta   90.00
_cell.angle_gamma   90.00
#
_symmetry.space_group_name_H-M   'P 1'
#
loop_
_entity.id
_entity.type
_entity.pdbx_description
1 polymer ?
#
loop_
_entity_poly.entity_id
_entity_poly.type
_entity_poly.pdbx_seq_one_letter_code
_entity_poly.pdbx_strand_id
1 'polypeptide(L)'
;MPKPRLYINDVAVRDGFQIEKAFIPTATKVSLIDELSATGLAKIEVTSFVSPKAVPALADANEVLAGIRRVPGVAYVALVPNIRGAQNAAATGAKPDELNGVMSASLTHNRANINRTHEESLAEVPAMVRIAHEAGMTMSMSLSTTFGCPFEGPVSEHAILRFVEAFLAAGVDGISLADTTGMANPRQVEALTRKVLERFPPRDETFYTLHFHNTRGMGLANVVAGIAAGVRSFDGSIAGLGGCPFAPGATGNICTEDMVNMLQDMGYGTGVDLARLIACARRVPAIVGRDTPGQVMKAGPSLETHAVPESLKERI
;
A
#
# COMPACT_ATOMS: atom_id res chain seq x y z
N MET A 1 -27.59 -10.26 4.83
CA MET A 1 -26.40 -10.95 5.33
C MET A 1 -25.39 -9.88 5.72
N PRO A 2 -24.59 -10.07 6.80
CA PRO A 2 -23.53 -9.13 7.12
C PRO A 2 -22.54 -9.06 5.95
N LYS A 3 -22.05 -7.85 5.64
CA LYS A 3 -21.02 -7.69 4.59
C LYS A 3 -19.71 -8.35 5.05
N PRO A 4 -18.89 -8.86 4.12
CA PRO A 4 -17.62 -9.48 4.47
C PRO A 4 -16.67 -8.47 5.11
N ARG A 5 -15.73 -8.97 5.92
CA ARG A 5 -14.63 -8.18 6.46
C ARG A 5 -13.71 -7.72 5.33
N LEU A 6 -13.19 -6.50 5.46
CA LEU A 6 -12.13 -5.96 4.61
C LEU A 6 -10.87 -5.72 5.44
N TYR A 7 -9.73 -5.96 4.85
CA TYR A 7 -8.41 -5.82 5.46
C TYR A 7 -7.76 -4.55 4.90
N ILE A 8 -7.41 -3.63 5.77
CA ILE A 8 -6.86 -2.34 5.40
C ILE A 8 -5.40 -2.29 5.81
N ASN A 9 -4.55 -1.97 4.85
CA ASN A 9 -3.11 -1.83 5.03
C ASN A 9 -2.71 -0.36 4.87
N ASP A 10 -1.65 0.06 5.55
CA ASP A 10 -1.09 1.40 5.38
C ASP A 10 0.36 1.34 4.91
N VAL A 11 0.67 2.13 3.88
CA VAL A 11 2.02 2.18 3.29
C VAL A 11 2.69 3.55 3.45
N ALA A 12 2.15 4.45 4.27
CA ALA A 12 2.60 5.84 4.39
C ALA A 12 4.06 5.96 4.80
N VAL A 13 4.52 5.16 5.75
CA VAL A 13 5.89 5.26 6.28
C VAL A 13 6.93 4.74 5.28
N ARG A 14 6.54 3.83 4.39
CA ARG A 14 7.42 3.36 3.31
C ARG A 14 7.17 4.14 2.01
N ASP A 15 6.01 3.97 1.38
CA ASP A 15 5.70 4.54 0.07
C ASP A 15 5.52 6.06 0.14
N GLY A 16 4.86 6.50 1.21
CA GLY A 16 4.64 7.91 1.48
C GLY A 16 5.95 8.67 1.71
N PHE A 17 6.78 8.20 2.61
CA PHE A 17 8.01 8.90 2.99
C PHE A 17 9.15 8.71 2.01
N GLN A 18 9.10 7.70 1.16
CA GLN A 18 10.14 7.42 0.17
C GLN A 18 10.44 8.60 -0.75
N ILE A 19 9.45 9.43 -1.07
CA ILE A 19 9.57 10.56 -2.00
C ILE A 19 9.87 11.90 -1.29
N GLU A 20 9.85 11.92 0.04
CA GLU A 20 10.08 13.16 0.79
C GLU A 20 11.55 13.58 0.67
N LYS A 21 11.77 14.88 0.38
CA LYS A 21 13.12 15.41 0.17
C LYS A 21 13.92 15.51 1.46
N ALA A 22 13.23 15.82 2.57
CA ALA A 22 13.84 15.88 3.88
C ALA A 22 13.81 14.49 4.53
N PHE A 23 14.91 14.08 5.14
CA PHE A 23 14.94 12.86 5.95
C PHE A 23 14.04 13.04 7.17
N ILE A 24 13.04 12.18 7.31
CA ILE A 24 12.16 12.16 8.47
C ILE A 24 12.88 11.38 9.57
N PRO A 25 13.05 11.98 10.77
CA PRO A 25 13.76 11.33 11.87
C PRO A 25 13.18 9.96 12.21
N THR A 26 14.04 8.98 12.47
CA THR A 26 13.66 7.60 12.82
C THR A 26 12.66 7.56 13.98
N ALA A 27 12.86 8.37 15.02
CA ALA A 27 11.94 8.46 16.15
C ALA A 27 10.53 8.91 15.74
N THR A 28 10.42 9.77 14.73
CA THR A 28 9.13 10.23 14.19
C THR A 28 8.44 9.10 13.41
N LYS A 29 9.19 8.34 12.60
CA LYS A 29 8.68 7.16 11.88
C LYS A 29 8.17 6.11 12.88
N VAL A 30 8.98 5.76 13.87
CA VAL A 30 8.62 4.81 14.93
C VAL A 30 7.37 5.24 15.68
N SER A 31 7.30 6.52 16.12
CA SER A 31 6.11 7.06 16.79
C SER A 31 4.85 6.92 15.95
N LEU A 32 4.95 7.23 14.64
CA LEU A 32 3.80 7.12 13.74
C LEU A 32 3.38 5.67 13.50
N ILE A 33 4.33 4.75 13.33
CA ILE A 33 4.05 3.31 13.20
C ILE A 33 3.37 2.77 14.46
N ASP A 34 3.86 3.14 15.65
CA ASP A 34 3.28 2.71 16.92
C ASP A 34 1.82 3.17 17.07
N GLU A 35 1.51 4.39 16.65
CA GLU A 35 0.14 4.91 16.65
C GLU A 35 -0.75 4.21 15.62
N LEU A 36 -0.25 4.01 14.40
CA LEU A 36 -0.94 3.26 13.35
C LEU A 36 -1.22 1.81 13.79
N SER A 37 -0.27 1.18 14.47
CA SER A 37 -0.42 -0.19 14.98
C SER A 37 -1.59 -0.33 15.97
N ALA A 38 -1.94 0.74 16.67
CA ALA A 38 -3.06 0.76 17.62
C ALA A 38 -4.43 1.06 16.96
N THR A 39 -4.48 1.24 15.63
CA THR A 39 -5.73 1.58 14.92
C THR A 39 -6.53 0.38 14.44
N GLY A 40 -5.95 -0.83 14.45
CA GLY A 40 -6.60 -2.04 13.93
C GLY A 40 -6.34 -2.32 12.44
N LEU A 41 -5.34 -1.68 11.83
CA LEU A 41 -4.84 -2.01 10.49
C LEU A 41 -4.37 -3.46 10.42
N ALA A 42 -4.54 -4.11 9.26
CA ALA A 42 -4.10 -5.49 9.06
C ALA A 42 -2.59 -5.59 8.80
N LYS A 43 -2.06 -4.64 7.99
CA LYS A 43 -0.63 -4.56 7.68
C LYS A 43 -0.16 -3.11 7.72
N ILE A 44 1.12 -2.90 8.04
CA ILE A 44 1.80 -1.62 7.92
C ILE A 44 3.13 -1.85 7.20
N GLU A 45 3.32 -1.21 6.05
CA GLU A 45 4.60 -1.24 5.34
C GLU A 45 5.52 -0.18 5.96
N VAL A 46 6.43 -0.63 6.82
CA VAL A 46 7.18 0.23 7.76
C VAL A 46 8.49 0.77 7.20
N THR A 47 9.09 0.08 6.23
CA THR A 47 10.38 0.44 5.67
C THR A 47 10.69 -0.30 4.37
N SER A 48 11.90 -0.09 3.83
CA SER A 48 12.42 -0.86 2.70
C SER A 48 13.91 -1.16 2.83
N PHE A 49 14.34 -2.29 2.27
CA PHE A 49 15.75 -2.65 2.13
C PHE A 49 16.28 -2.35 0.71
N VAL A 50 15.88 -1.23 0.17
CA VAL A 50 16.49 -0.62 -1.03
C VAL A 50 17.84 -0.02 -0.67
N SER A 51 18.73 0.14 -1.66
CA SER A 51 20.00 0.83 -1.43
C SER A 51 19.79 2.22 -0.82
N PRO A 52 20.44 2.55 0.32
CA PRO A 52 20.38 3.89 0.92
C PRO A 52 20.84 5.01 -0.02
N LYS A 53 21.67 4.69 -1.02
CA LYS A 53 22.09 5.65 -2.06
C LYS A 53 20.95 5.97 -3.03
N ALA A 54 20.07 5.01 -3.30
CA ALA A 54 18.92 5.19 -4.18
C ALA A 54 17.73 5.83 -3.46
N VAL A 55 17.49 5.46 -2.21
CA VAL A 55 16.38 5.98 -1.37
C VAL A 55 16.92 6.38 0.01
N PRO A 56 17.57 7.56 0.12
CA PRO A 56 18.12 8.02 1.41
C PRO A 56 17.06 8.18 2.51
N ALA A 57 15.82 8.49 2.13
CA ALA A 57 14.70 8.65 3.06
C ALA A 57 14.40 7.40 3.91
N LEU A 58 14.80 6.21 3.45
CA LEU A 58 14.56 4.91 4.12
C LEU A 58 15.86 4.21 4.53
N ALA A 59 16.95 4.96 4.71
CA ALA A 59 18.26 4.40 5.05
C ALA A 59 18.33 3.79 6.47
N ASP A 60 17.35 4.09 7.31
CA ASP A 60 17.24 3.70 8.73
C ASP A 60 16.33 2.46 8.96
N ALA A 61 16.27 1.55 7.99
CA ALA A 61 15.36 0.39 8.02
C ALA A 61 15.53 -0.47 9.28
N ASN A 62 16.78 -0.75 9.69
CA ASN A 62 17.07 -1.56 10.86
C ASN A 62 16.65 -0.88 12.16
N GLU A 63 16.89 0.42 12.27
CA GLU A 63 16.57 1.24 13.43
C GLU A 63 15.04 1.39 13.58
N VAL A 64 14.32 1.55 12.47
CA VAL A 64 12.85 1.58 12.47
C VAL A 64 12.31 0.25 12.99
N LEU A 65 12.72 -0.88 12.39
CA LEU A 65 12.25 -2.21 12.81
C LEU A 65 12.58 -2.54 14.27
N ALA A 66 13.75 -2.11 14.76
CA ALA A 66 14.17 -2.32 16.15
C ALA A 66 13.42 -1.42 17.14
N GLY A 67 12.95 -0.25 16.68
CA GLY A 67 12.31 0.75 17.55
C GLY A 67 10.81 0.59 17.73
N ILE A 68 10.12 -0.05 16.79
CA ILE A 68 8.66 -0.16 16.82
C ILE A 68 8.13 -1.13 17.89
N ARG A 69 6.98 -0.80 18.47
CA ARG A 69 6.24 -1.68 19.38
C ARG A 69 5.23 -2.50 18.58
N ARG A 70 5.51 -3.78 18.44
CA ARG A 70 4.66 -4.69 17.67
C ARG A 70 3.35 -4.99 18.42
N VAL A 71 2.25 -4.88 17.68
CA VAL A 71 0.89 -5.17 18.20
C VAL A 71 0.42 -6.49 17.61
N PRO A 72 -0.08 -7.44 18.43
CA PRO A 72 -0.65 -8.69 17.91
C PRO A 72 -1.76 -8.45 16.89
N GLY A 73 -1.74 -9.18 15.77
CA GLY A 73 -2.72 -9.04 14.70
C GLY A 73 -2.39 -8.00 13.64
N VAL A 74 -1.30 -7.25 13.79
CA VAL A 74 -0.75 -6.36 12.75
C VAL A 74 0.49 -7.00 12.14
N ALA A 75 0.54 -7.15 10.81
CA ALA A 75 1.73 -7.60 10.10
C ALA A 75 2.61 -6.40 9.70
N TYR A 76 3.88 -6.45 10.03
CA TYR A 76 4.87 -5.41 9.68
C TYR A 76 5.63 -5.84 8.43
N VAL A 77 5.46 -5.06 7.37
CA VAL A 77 5.97 -5.36 6.03
C VAL A 77 7.19 -4.50 5.70
N ALA A 78 8.17 -5.09 5.01
CA ALA A 78 9.30 -4.34 4.45
C ALA A 78 9.44 -4.63 2.96
N LEU A 79 9.57 -3.56 2.14
CA LEU A 79 9.82 -3.71 0.71
C LEU A 79 11.26 -4.16 0.44
N VAL A 80 11.41 -5.12 -0.49
CA VAL A 80 12.71 -5.62 -0.96
C VAL A 80 12.76 -5.61 -2.49
N PRO A 81 13.74 -4.96 -3.12
CA PRO A 81 13.78 -4.86 -4.59
C PRO A 81 14.44 -6.06 -5.27
N ASN A 82 15.15 -6.92 -4.52
CA ASN A 82 15.98 -8.02 -5.05
C ASN A 82 16.46 -8.97 -3.94
N ILE A 83 17.20 -10.01 -4.33
CA ILE A 83 17.80 -11.00 -3.41
C ILE A 83 18.62 -10.35 -2.30
N ARG A 84 19.44 -9.34 -2.60
CA ARG A 84 20.27 -8.66 -1.59
C ARG A 84 19.41 -7.93 -0.55
N GLY A 85 18.32 -7.28 -0.97
CA GLY A 85 17.35 -6.67 -0.07
C GLY A 85 16.72 -7.71 0.86
N ALA A 86 16.31 -8.85 0.32
CA ALA A 86 15.75 -9.95 1.10
C ALA A 86 16.77 -10.53 2.11
N GLN A 87 18.03 -10.71 1.71
CA GLN A 87 19.13 -11.13 2.60
C GLN A 87 19.38 -10.12 3.74
N ASN A 88 19.39 -8.83 3.42
CA ASN A 88 19.57 -7.78 4.42
C ASN A 88 18.42 -7.78 5.44
N ALA A 89 17.17 -7.91 4.98
CA ALA A 89 16.01 -8.02 5.85
C ALA A 89 16.06 -9.28 6.74
N ALA A 90 16.49 -10.42 6.19
CA ALA A 90 16.62 -11.66 6.93
C ALA A 90 17.75 -11.62 8.00
N ALA A 91 18.78 -10.81 7.76
CA ALA A 91 19.91 -10.66 8.67
C ALA A 91 19.67 -9.64 9.80
N THR A 92 18.60 -8.85 9.75
CA THR A 92 18.28 -7.89 10.82
C THR A 92 17.86 -8.60 12.10
N GLY A 93 18.21 -8.00 13.26
CA GLY A 93 17.82 -8.53 14.58
C GLY A 93 16.31 -8.44 14.86
N ALA A 94 15.63 -7.44 14.29
CA ALA A 94 14.16 -7.25 14.38
C ALA A 94 13.55 -7.44 12.99
N LYS A 95 13.27 -8.69 12.62
CA LYS A 95 12.75 -9.02 11.29
C LYS A 95 11.33 -8.50 11.08
N PRO A 96 10.96 -8.07 9.85
CA PRO A 96 9.55 -7.88 9.48
C PRO A 96 8.80 -9.23 9.50
N ASP A 97 7.47 -9.20 9.46
CA ASP A 97 6.65 -10.40 9.31
C ASP A 97 6.55 -10.84 7.85
N GLU A 98 6.59 -9.84 6.96
CA GLU A 98 6.43 -10.05 5.52
C GLU A 98 7.45 -9.22 4.74
N LEU A 99 8.01 -9.81 3.70
CA LEU A 99 8.75 -9.10 2.66
C LEU A 99 7.82 -8.85 1.47
N ASN A 100 7.85 -7.63 0.93
CA ASN A 100 7.14 -7.27 -0.29
C ASN A 100 8.13 -7.00 -1.42
N GLY A 101 8.21 -7.92 -2.39
CA GLY A 101 8.98 -7.73 -3.62
C GLY A 101 8.24 -6.85 -4.61
N VAL A 102 8.95 -6.20 -5.53
CA VAL A 102 8.35 -5.32 -6.52
C VAL A 102 8.85 -5.63 -7.93
N MET A 103 7.90 -5.68 -8.87
CA MET A 103 8.16 -5.76 -10.31
C MET A 103 7.08 -4.97 -11.04
N SER A 104 7.41 -4.37 -12.19
CA SER A 104 6.43 -3.66 -13.01
C SER A 104 5.98 -4.50 -14.21
N ALA A 105 4.69 -4.43 -14.53
CA ALA A 105 4.15 -5.11 -15.71
C ALA A 105 4.63 -4.50 -17.04
N SER A 106 5.01 -3.22 -17.03
CA SER A 106 5.66 -2.52 -18.15
C SER A 106 7.18 -2.69 -18.06
N LEU A 107 7.81 -3.05 -19.16
CA LEU A 107 9.27 -3.24 -19.22
C LEU A 107 10.02 -1.91 -19.01
N THR A 108 9.55 -0.83 -19.65
CA THR A 108 10.17 0.50 -19.51
C THR A 108 10.11 0.97 -18.06
N HIS A 109 8.95 0.81 -17.38
CA HIS A 109 8.83 1.18 -15.98
C HIS A 109 9.66 0.25 -15.07
N ASN A 110 9.74 -1.04 -15.36
CA ASN A 110 10.57 -1.99 -14.60
C ASN A 110 12.05 -1.59 -14.66
N ARG A 111 12.54 -1.24 -15.85
CA ARG A 111 13.91 -0.73 -16.02
C ARG A 111 14.13 0.60 -15.31
N ALA A 112 13.19 1.54 -15.39
CA ALA A 112 13.29 2.82 -14.71
C ALA A 112 13.30 2.68 -13.18
N ASN A 113 12.48 1.77 -12.64
CA ASN A 113 12.27 1.63 -11.20
C ASN A 113 13.35 0.78 -10.51
N ILE A 114 13.67 -0.39 -11.08
CA ILE A 114 14.59 -1.35 -10.46
C ILE A 114 15.77 -1.74 -11.36
N ASN A 115 15.93 -1.10 -12.52
CA ASN A 115 17.00 -1.34 -13.50
C ASN A 115 17.14 -2.82 -13.93
N ARG A 116 16.00 -3.49 -14.23
CA ARG A 116 15.94 -4.91 -14.62
C ARG A 116 14.98 -5.16 -15.75
N THR A 117 15.24 -6.23 -16.52
CA THR A 117 14.24 -6.81 -17.41
C THR A 117 13.20 -7.62 -16.62
N HIS A 118 12.12 -8.04 -17.26
CA HIS A 118 11.13 -8.94 -16.65
C HIS A 118 11.74 -10.29 -16.29
N GLU A 119 12.56 -10.84 -17.19
CA GLU A 119 13.23 -12.13 -17.01
C GLU A 119 14.19 -12.11 -15.82
N GLU A 120 15.00 -11.06 -15.71
CA GLU A 120 15.90 -10.86 -14.57
C GLU A 120 15.14 -10.71 -13.25
N SER A 121 14.02 -9.97 -13.26
CA SER A 121 13.18 -9.81 -12.07
C SER A 121 12.54 -11.13 -11.66
N LEU A 122 11.92 -11.86 -12.59
CA LEU A 122 11.27 -13.14 -12.32
C LEU A 122 12.27 -14.21 -11.85
N ALA A 123 13.49 -14.21 -12.38
CA ALA A 123 14.52 -15.19 -11.99
C ALA A 123 14.93 -15.06 -10.51
N GLU A 124 14.77 -13.89 -9.89
CA GLU A 124 15.10 -13.68 -8.47
C GLU A 124 13.99 -14.10 -7.50
N VAL A 125 12.73 -14.11 -7.94
CA VAL A 125 11.57 -14.34 -7.05
C VAL A 125 11.68 -15.66 -6.25
N PRO A 126 12.01 -16.82 -6.85
CA PRO A 126 12.12 -18.06 -6.09
C PRO A 126 13.18 -18.01 -4.98
N ALA A 127 14.29 -17.31 -5.23
CA ALA A 127 15.35 -17.13 -4.23
C ALA A 127 14.89 -16.19 -3.09
N MET A 128 14.16 -15.12 -3.40
CA MET A 128 13.60 -14.21 -2.39
C MET A 128 12.58 -14.92 -1.50
N VAL A 129 11.67 -15.72 -2.11
CA VAL A 129 10.71 -16.56 -1.37
C VAL A 129 11.44 -17.50 -0.39
N ARG A 130 12.44 -18.23 -0.87
CA ARG A 130 13.21 -19.14 -0.02
C ARG A 130 13.88 -18.40 1.14
N ILE A 131 14.53 -17.27 0.89
CA ILE A 131 15.17 -16.46 1.94
C ILE A 131 14.16 -15.99 2.99
N ALA A 132 12.98 -15.53 2.56
CA ALA A 132 11.91 -15.12 3.46
C ALA A 132 11.46 -16.29 4.34
N HIS A 133 11.11 -17.43 3.72
CA HIS A 133 10.60 -18.61 4.44
C HIS A 133 11.63 -19.20 5.40
N GLU A 134 12.89 -19.34 4.98
CA GLU A 134 13.99 -19.80 5.85
C GLU A 134 14.21 -18.88 7.08
N ALA A 135 13.89 -17.58 6.95
CA ALA A 135 13.98 -16.62 8.02
C ALA A 135 12.68 -16.48 8.86
N GLY A 136 11.63 -17.26 8.55
CA GLY A 136 10.34 -17.25 9.24
C GLY A 136 9.42 -16.07 8.85
N MET A 137 9.65 -15.47 7.68
CA MET A 137 8.85 -14.39 7.11
C MET A 137 8.02 -14.91 5.93
N THR A 138 6.91 -14.24 5.63
CA THR A 138 6.19 -14.46 4.35
C THR A 138 6.77 -13.58 3.24
N MET A 139 6.45 -13.90 1.97
CA MET A 139 6.88 -13.16 0.79
C MET A 139 5.70 -12.84 -0.12
N SER A 140 5.37 -11.58 -0.27
CA SER A 140 4.42 -11.09 -1.28
C SER A 140 5.14 -10.40 -2.44
N MET A 141 4.43 -10.27 -3.58
CA MET A 141 4.91 -9.57 -4.76
C MET A 141 3.93 -8.49 -5.20
N SER A 142 4.40 -7.27 -5.33
CA SER A 142 3.67 -6.17 -5.92
C SER A 142 3.94 -6.08 -7.43
N LEU A 143 2.89 -6.21 -8.24
CA LEU A 143 2.92 -6.00 -9.68
C LEU A 143 2.52 -4.55 -9.98
N SER A 144 3.51 -3.67 -10.12
CA SER A 144 3.31 -2.26 -10.46
C SER A 144 2.82 -2.08 -11.89
N THR A 145 2.19 -0.95 -12.19
CA THR A 145 1.64 -0.60 -13.50
C THR A 145 0.64 -1.62 -14.07
N THR A 146 -0.03 -2.39 -13.20
CA THR A 146 -1.00 -3.42 -13.62
C THR A 146 -2.12 -2.87 -14.50
N PHE A 147 -2.57 -1.66 -14.23
CA PHE A 147 -3.73 -1.04 -14.91
C PHE A 147 -3.32 -0.01 -15.98
N GLY A 148 -2.04 0.21 -16.18
CA GLY A 148 -1.52 1.15 -17.18
C GLY A 148 -0.14 1.68 -16.80
N CYS A 149 0.63 2.05 -17.82
CA CYS A 149 1.99 2.57 -17.70
C CYS A 149 2.11 3.96 -18.31
N PRO A 150 2.73 4.95 -17.62
CA PRO A 150 2.88 6.29 -18.14
C PRO A 150 3.81 6.34 -19.38
N PHE A 151 4.64 5.33 -19.60
CA PHE A 151 5.59 5.25 -20.72
C PHE A 151 5.07 4.41 -21.90
N GLU A 152 4.37 3.32 -21.62
CA GLU A 152 3.92 2.34 -22.62
C GLU A 152 2.41 2.38 -22.87
N GLY A 153 1.66 3.13 -22.07
CA GLY A 153 0.20 3.19 -22.16
C GLY A 153 -0.48 1.93 -21.61
N PRO A 154 -1.43 1.33 -22.34
CA PRO A 154 -2.16 0.15 -21.89
C PRO A 154 -1.25 -1.06 -21.70
N VAL A 155 -1.46 -1.77 -20.58
CA VAL A 155 -0.79 -3.05 -20.31
C VAL A 155 -1.75 -4.20 -20.64
N SER A 156 -1.25 -5.23 -21.34
CA SER A 156 -2.12 -6.32 -21.77
C SER A 156 -2.51 -7.24 -20.61
N GLU A 157 -3.79 -7.65 -20.58
CA GLU A 157 -4.30 -8.62 -19.61
C GLU A 157 -3.49 -9.93 -19.63
N HIS A 158 -3.07 -10.38 -20.83
CA HIS A 158 -2.24 -11.58 -20.99
C HIS A 158 -0.90 -11.45 -20.25
N ALA A 159 -0.26 -10.28 -20.30
CA ALA A 159 0.98 -10.05 -19.56
C ALA A 159 0.75 -10.13 -18.06
N ILE A 160 -0.34 -9.52 -17.54
CA ILE A 160 -0.67 -9.57 -16.12
C ILE A 160 -0.89 -11.02 -15.66
N LEU A 161 -1.71 -11.80 -16.39
CA LEU A 161 -1.97 -13.20 -16.04
C LEU A 161 -0.67 -14.03 -16.04
N ARG A 162 0.21 -13.83 -17.01
CA ARG A 162 1.52 -14.51 -17.07
C ARG A 162 2.40 -14.16 -15.86
N PHE A 163 2.43 -12.91 -15.43
CA PHE A 163 3.23 -12.52 -14.26
C PHE A 163 2.65 -13.07 -12.96
N VAL A 164 1.34 -13.05 -12.80
CA VAL A 164 0.66 -13.67 -11.64
C VAL A 164 0.97 -15.17 -11.60
N GLU A 165 0.87 -15.88 -12.73
CA GLU A 165 1.22 -17.30 -12.83
C GLU A 165 2.67 -17.57 -12.42
N ALA A 166 3.62 -16.73 -12.88
CA ALA A 166 5.03 -16.86 -12.52
C ALA A 166 5.28 -16.63 -11.02
N PHE A 167 4.61 -15.66 -10.40
CA PHE A 167 4.69 -15.43 -8.96
C PHE A 167 4.15 -16.60 -8.16
N LEU A 168 3.00 -17.16 -8.58
CA LEU A 168 2.41 -18.35 -7.96
C LEU A 168 3.32 -19.57 -8.07
N ALA A 169 3.92 -19.78 -9.24
CA ALA A 169 4.89 -20.87 -9.47
C ALA A 169 6.15 -20.73 -8.61
N ALA A 170 6.56 -19.49 -8.28
CA ALA A 170 7.66 -19.21 -7.37
C ALA A 170 7.30 -19.42 -5.88
N GLY A 171 6.02 -19.59 -5.54
CA GLY A 171 5.57 -19.90 -4.19
C GLY A 171 5.34 -18.69 -3.30
N VAL A 172 5.00 -17.52 -3.86
CA VAL A 172 4.69 -16.32 -3.06
C VAL A 172 3.45 -16.52 -2.19
N ASP A 173 3.40 -15.81 -1.06
CA ASP A 173 2.32 -15.88 -0.07
C ASP A 173 1.25 -14.82 -0.29
N GLY A 174 1.50 -13.84 -1.17
CA GLY A 174 0.54 -12.80 -1.53
C GLY A 174 0.91 -12.07 -2.82
N ILE A 175 -0.07 -11.45 -3.46
CA ILE A 175 0.12 -10.65 -4.68
C ILE A 175 -0.65 -9.34 -4.56
N SER A 176 0.05 -8.20 -4.75
CA SER A 176 -0.59 -6.89 -4.88
C SER A 176 -0.64 -6.48 -6.35
N LEU A 177 -1.84 -6.15 -6.83
CA LEU A 177 -2.05 -5.55 -8.16
C LEU A 177 -2.12 -4.04 -8.00
N ALA A 178 -1.11 -3.33 -8.53
CA ALA A 178 -0.93 -1.92 -8.23
C ALA A 178 -1.17 -0.99 -9.42
N ASP A 179 -2.00 0.02 -9.18
CA ASP A 179 -2.19 1.21 -10.04
C ASP A 179 -1.20 2.31 -9.64
N THR A 180 0.07 2.05 -9.89
CA THR A 180 1.22 2.86 -9.42
C THR A 180 1.16 4.34 -9.82
N THR A 181 0.44 4.67 -10.87
CA THR A 181 0.38 6.03 -11.44
C THR A 181 -1.04 6.59 -11.54
N GLY A 182 -2.02 5.91 -10.97
CA GLY A 182 -3.42 6.34 -10.95
C GLY A 182 -4.03 6.42 -12.34
N MET A 183 -3.83 5.39 -13.16
CA MET A 183 -4.37 5.27 -14.53
C MET A 183 -5.59 4.36 -14.61
N ALA A 184 -5.86 3.58 -13.56
CA ALA A 184 -6.99 2.66 -13.48
C ALA A 184 -8.34 3.38 -13.49
N ASN A 185 -9.35 2.71 -14.01
CA ASN A 185 -10.76 3.07 -13.85
C ASN A 185 -11.56 1.88 -13.32
N PRO A 186 -12.74 2.11 -12.69
CA PRO A 186 -13.48 1.04 -12.02
C PRO A 186 -13.85 -0.15 -12.91
N ARG A 187 -14.22 0.11 -14.17
CA ARG A 187 -14.56 -0.96 -15.13
C ARG A 187 -13.35 -1.88 -15.41
N GLN A 188 -12.19 -1.27 -15.61
CA GLN A 188 -10.95 -2.00 -15.87
C GLN A 188 -10.52 -2.81 -14.62
N VAL A 189 -10.61 -2.19 -13.44
CA VAL A 189 -10.27 -2.84 -12.16
C VAL A 189 -11.14 -4.08 -11.95
N GLU A 190 -12.48 -3.93 -12.05
CA GLU A 190 -13.39 -5.04 -11.87
C GLU A 190 -13.12 -6.17 -12.87
N ALA A 191 -13.02 -5.84 -14.15
CA ALA A 191 -12.89 -6.84 -15.21
C ALA A 191 -11.56 -7.62 -15.11
N LEU A 192 -10.42 -6.92 -14.94
CA LEU A 192 -9.10 -7.56 -14.86
C LEU A 192 -8.97 -8.37 -13.57
N THR A 193 -9.36 -7.78 -12.44
CA THR A 193 -9.25 -8.45 -11.14
C THR A 193 -10.10 -9.71 -11.10
N ARG A 194 -11.34 -9.68 -11.62
CA ARG A 194 -12.20 -10.86 -11.72
C ARG A 194 -11.54 -11.96 -12.52
N LYS A 195 -10.95 -11.65 -13.68
CA LYS A 195 -10.20 -12.62 -14.49
C LYS A 195 -9.02 -13.24 -13.74
N VAL A 196 -8.28 -12.44 -12.98
CA VAL A 196 -7.18 -12.95 -12.16
C VAL A 196 -7.69 -13.92 -11.11
N LEU A 197 -8.74 -13.57 -10.37
CA LEU A 197 -9.29 -14.43 -9.32
C LEU A 197 -9.95 -15.70 -9.87
N GLU A 198 -10.60 -15.62 -11.03
CA GLU A 198 -11.19 -16.81 -11.70
C GLU A 198 -10.13 -17.80 -12.17
N ARG A 199 -9.02 -17.28 -12.75
CA ARG A 199 -7.93 -18.14 -13.23
C ARG A 199 -7.04 -18.64 -12.10
N PHE A 200 -6.83 -17.85 -11.07
CA PHE A 200 -5.95 -18.11 -9.95
C PHE A 200 -6.68 -17.80 -8.63
N PRO A 201 -7.54 -18.70 -8.15
CA PRO A 201 -8.30 -18.50 -6.92
C PRO A 201 -7.38 -18.17 -5.73
N PRO A 202 -7.78 -17.22 -4.86
CA PRO A 202 -6.99 -16.87 -3.70
C PRO A 202 -6.92 -18.03 -2.69
N ARG A 203 -5.78 -18.14 -1.99
CA ARG A 203 -5.60 -19.14 -0.92
C ARG A 203 -6.31 -18.74 0.37
N ASP A 204 -6.44 -17.44 0.61
CA ASP A 204 -7.15 -16.84 1.73
C ASP A 204 -7.66 -15.44 1.35
N GLU A 205 -8.37 -14.76 2.26
CA GLU A 205 -9.03 -13.48 2.02
C GLU A 205 -8.03 -12.31 1.80
N THR A 206 -6.77 -12.45 2.21
CA THR A 206 -5.73 -11.41 2.13
C THR A 206 -4.71 -11.67 1.03
N PHE A 207 -4.82 -12.81 0.34
CA PHE A 207 -3.85 -13.23 -0.69
C PHE A 207 -3.69 -12.22 -1.82
N TYR A 208 -4.80 -11.65 -2.31
CA TYR A 208 -4.74 -10.54 -3.28
C TYR A 208 -5.02 -9.22 -2.59
N THR A 209 -4.11 -8.27 -2.79
CA THR A 209 -4.26 -6.87 -2.37
C THR A 209 -4.40 -5.98 -3.59
N LEU A 210 -5.21 -4.92 -3.50
CA LEU A 210 -5.24 -3.86 -4.50
C LEU A 210 -4.65 -2.58 -3.91
N HIS A 211 -3.78 -1.97 -4.70
CA HIS A 211 -3.08 -0.74 -4.36
C HIS A 211 -3.39 0.34 -5.41
N PHE A 212 -3.94 1.47 -4.98
CA PHE A 212 -4.37 2.52 -5.88
C PHE A 212 -3.76 3.88 -5.56
N HIS A 213 -3.26 4.56 -6.59
CA HIS A 213 -2.98 5.99 -6.54
C HIS A 213 -4.20 6.81 -6.97
N ASN A 214 -4.34 8.01 -6.38
CA ASN A 214 -5.50 8.87 -6.60
C ASN A 214 -5.26 9.99 -7.62
N THR A 215 -4.28 9.83 -8.50
CA THR A 215 -3.82 10.86 -9.45
C THR A 215 -4.93 11.48 -10.28
N ARG A 216 -5.98 10.71 -10.61
CA ARG A 216 -7.14 11.18 -11.40
C ARG A 216 -8.44 11.13 -10.60
N GLY A 217 -8.37 11.05 -9.26
CA GLY A 217 -9.55 11.05 -8.39
C GLY A 217 -10.41 9.79 -8.47
N MET A 218 -9.91 8.70 -9.06
CA MET A 218 -10.68 7.45 -9.21
C MET A 218 -10.36 6.40 -8.15
N GLY A 219 -9.42 6.66 -7.25
CA GLY A 219 -8.88 5.63 -6.36
C GLY A 219 -9.95 4.97 -5.47
N LEU A 220 -10.81 5.73 -4.81
CA LEU A 220 -11.88 5.16 -3.97
C LEU A 220 -12.95 4.42 -4.80
N ALA A 221 -13.27 4.91 -6.00
CA ALA A 221 -14.16 4.20 -6.91
C ALA A 221 -13.55 2.86 -7.37
N ASN A 222 -12.23 2.81 -7.55
CA ASN A 222 -11.50 1.59 -7.88
C ASN A 222 -11.51 0.58 -6.72
N VAL A 223 -11.49 1.05 -5.45
CA VAL A 223 -11.68 0.18 -4.28
C VAL A 223 -13.04 -0.53 -4.33
N VAL A 224 -14.12 0.23 -4.61
CA VAL A 224 -15.48 -0.34 -4.73
C VAL A 224 -15.53 -1.39 -5.84
N ALA A 225 -14.92 -1.13 -6.99
CA ALA A 225 -14.83 -2.07 -8.09
C ALA A 225 -14.01 -3.33 -7.73
N GLY A 226 -12.92 -3.18 -6.97
CA GLY A 226 -12.13 -4.29 -6.45
C GLY A 226 -12.92 -5.19 -5.49
N ILE A 227 -13.72 -4.60 -4.63
CA ILE A 227 -14.65 -5.34 -3.73
C ILE A 227 -15.67 -6.14 -4.56
N ALA A 228 -16.25 -5.52 -5.61
CA ALA A 228 -17.19 -6.18 -6.50
C ALA A 228 -16.54 -7.34 -7.27
N ALA A 229 -15.26 -7.24 -7.59
CA ALA A 229 -14.49 -8.32 -8.18
C ALA A 229 -14.18 -9.47 -7.20
N GLY A 230 -14.25 -9.24 -5.89
CA GLY A 230 -14.04 -10.26 -4.86
C GLY A 230 -12.83 -10.05 -3.96
N VAL A 231 -12.02 -8.99 -4.16
CA VAL A 231 -10.85 -8.69 -3.29
C VAL A 231 -11.31 -8.19 -1.93
N ARG A 232 -10.52 -8.51 -0.90
CA ARG A 232 -10.79 -8.14 0.50
C ARG A 232 -9.68 -7.33 1.16
N SER A 233 -8.50 -7.21 0.55
CA SER A 233 -7.34 -6.48 1.08
C SER A 233 -7.00 -5.27 0.21
N PHE A 234 -6.79 -4.10 0.84
CA PHE A 234 -6.55 -2.83 0.15
C PHE A 234 -5.46 -2.03 0.85
N ASP A 235 -4.55 -1.49 0.06
CA ASP A 235 -3.55 -0.54 0.53
C ASP A 235 -4.08 0.89 0.46
N GLY A 236 -3.74 1.69 1.44
CA GLY A 236 -3.87 3.14 1.46
C GLY A 236 -2.65 3.76 2.14
N SER A 237 -2.58 5.07 2.13
CA SER A 237 -1.56 5.84 2.83
C SER A 237 -2.23 6.95 3.62
N ILE A 238 -2.03 7.01 4.93
CA ILE A 238 -2.65 8.09 5.72
C ILE A 238 -2.32 9.45 5.12
N ALA A 239 -3.31 10.34 5.16
CA ALA A 239 -3.25 11.67 4.59
C ALA A 239 -2.95 11.70 3.07
N GLY A 240 -3.00 10.55 2.37
CA GLY A 240 -2.72 10.44 0.94
C GLY A 240 -1.27 10.68 0.56
N LEU A 241 -0.34 10.33 1.44
CA LEU A 241 1.09 10.43 1.15
C LEU A 241 1.52 9.53 0.00
N GLY A 242 2.64 9.89 -0.59
CA GLY A 242 3.26 9.18 -1.69
C GLY A 242 3.17 9.93 -3.00
N GLY A 243 3.64 9.29 -4.05
CA GLY A 243 3.69 9.82 -5.41
C GLY A 243 4.50 8.87 -6.28
N CYS A 244 4.53 9.14 -7.56
CA CYS A 244 5.41 8.41 -8.46
C CYS A 244 6.38 9.39 -9.11
N PRO A 245 7.70 9.26 -8.87
CA PRO A 245 8.69 10.15 -9.47
C PRO A 245 8.71 10.06 -11.00
N PHE A 246 8.17 8.97 -11.56
CA PHE A 246 8.10 8.71 -12.99
C PHE A 246 6.79 9.17 -13.65
N ALA A 247 5.85 9.74 -12.90
CA ALA A 247 4.58 10.24 -13.44
C ALA A 247 4.40 11.72 -13.08
N PRO A 248 4.65 12.66 -14.02
CA PRO A 248 4.41 14.08 -13.79
C PRO A 248 2.98 14.35 -13.35
N GLY A 249 2.79 15.11 -12.27
CA GLY A 249 1.48 15.40 -11.69
C GLY A 249 0.82 14.23 -10.94
N ALA A 250 1.52 13.13 -10.73
CA ALA A 250 1.01 12.04 -9.89
C ALA A 250 0.82 12.55 -8.46
N THR A 251 -0.41 12.45 -7.96
CA THR A 251 -0.73 12.59 -6.54
C THR A 251 -0.41 11.28 -5.83
N GLY A 252 -0.40 11.29 -4.49
CA GLY A 252 -0.12 10.10 -3.71
C GLY A 252 -1.17 8.99 -3.82
N ASN A 253 -1.04 8.07 -2.91
CA ASN A 253 -1.97 6.98 -2.69
C ASN A 253 -3.38 7.49 -2.37
N ILE A 254 -4.38 6.62 -2.43
CA ILE A 254 -5.66 6.88 -1.76
C ILE A 254 -5.41 7.06 -0.26
N CYS A 255 -6.16 7.97 0.37
CA CYS A 255 -6.05 8.20 1.80
C CYS A 255 -6.65 7.04 2.58
N THR A 256 -5.91 6.47 3.51
CA THR A 256 -6.39 5.33 4.31
C THR A 256 -7.64 5.71 5.11
N GLU A 257 -7.64 6.88 5.75
CA GLU A 257 -8.78 7.38 6.51
C GLU A 257 -10.01 7.67 5.65
N ASP A 258 -9.82 8.19 4.43
CA ASP A 258 -10.91 8.43 3.48
C ASP A 258 -11.53 7.09 3.02
N MET A 259 -10.67 6.10 2.73
CA MET A 259 -11.09 4.75 2.37
C MET A 259 -11.86 4.07 3.51
N VAL A 260 -11.32 4.11 4.73
CA VAL A 260 -11.96 3.50 5.91
C VAL A 260 -13.31 4.13 6.20
N ASN A 261 -13.41 5.47 6.15
CA ASN A 261 -14.68 6.18 6.32
C ASN A 261 -15.72 5.71 5.29
N MET A 262 -15.37 5.73 4.00
CA MET A 262 -16.26 5.26 2.93
C MET A 262 -16.72 3.82 3.16
N LEU A 263 -15.81 2.92 3.50
CA LEU A 263 -16.13 1.50 3.66
C LEU A 263 -17.01 1.23 4.87
N GLN A 264 -16.79 1.93 6.00
CA GLN A 264 -17.64 1.84 7.18
C GLN A 264 -19.03 2.41 6.92
N ASP A 265 -19.15 3.55 6.24
CA ASP A 265 -20.45 4.13 5.80
C ASP A 265 -21.19 3.18 4.85
N MET A 266 -20.47 2.44 4.01
CA MET A 266 -21.05 1.39 3.18
C MET A 266 -21.42 0.12 3.97
N GLY A 267 -21.14 0.05 5.29
CA GLY A 267 -21.48 -1.05 6.19
C GLY A 267 -20.50 -2.24 6.14
N TYR A 268 -19.26 -2.05 5.68
CA TYR A 268 -18.22 -3.07 5.76
C TYR A 268 -17.52 -3.05 7.12
N GLY A 269 -17.19 -4.22 7.65
CA GLY A 269 -16.33 -4.36 8.82
C GLY A 269 -14.87 -4.24 8.40
N THR A 270 -14.19 -3.15 8.78
CA THR A 270 -12.76 -2.96 8.52
C THR A 270 -11.89 -3.38 9.70
N GLY A 271 -12.45 -3.39 10.91
CA GLY A 271 -11.72 -3.58 12.15
C GLY A 271 -10.87 -2.36 12.57
N VAL A 272 -10.93 -1.27 11.80
CA VAL A 272 -10.12 -0.06 12.04
C VAL A 272 -10.89 0.95 12.89
N ASP A 273 -10.24 1.48 13.91
CA ASP A 273 -10.69 2.64 14.69
C ASP A 273 -10.43 3.92 13.86
N LEU A 274 -11.48 4.41 13.20
CA LEU A 274 -11.41 5.57 12.31
C LEU A 274 -10.99 6.84 13.07
N ALA A 275 -11.41 7.03 14.30
CA ALA A 275 -11.08 8.23 15.07
C ALA A 275 -9.57 8.29 15.37
N ARG A 276 -8.98 7.16 15.78
CA ARG A 276 -7.53 7.05 15.96
C ARG A 276 -6.78 7.22 14.65
N LEU A 277 -7.27 6.64 13.56
CA LEU A 277 -6.64 6.76 12.24
C LEU A 277 -6.63 8.23 11.75
N ILE A 278 -7.74 8.96 11.93
CA ILE A 278 -7.82 10.40 11.66
C ILE A 278 -6.81 11.18 12.50
N ALA A 279 -6.66 10.84 13.78
CA ALA A 279 -5.67 11.48 14.65
C ALA A 279 -4.24 11.28 14.14
N CYS A 280 -3.89 10.07 13.66
CA CYS A 280 -2.60 9.80 13.01
C CYS A 280 -2.44 10.64 11.72
N ALA A 281 -3.45 10.68 10.86
CA ALA A 281 -3.41 11.41 9.59
C ALA A 281 -3.22 12.93 9.81
N ARG A 282 -3.83 13.52 10.84
CA ARG A 282 -3.69 14.94 11.20
C ARG A 282 -2.28 15.36 11.62
N ARG A 283 -1.42 14.40 12.00
CA ARG A 283 0.00 14.69 12.31
C ARG A 283 0.86 14.84 11.05
N VAL A 284 0.44 14.21 9.96
CA VAL A 284 1.26 14.09 8.75
C VAL A 284 1.66 15.42 8.13
N PRO A 285 0.79 16.45 7.98
CA PRO A 285 1.19 17.74 7.44
C PRO A 285 2.34 18.39 8.19
N ALA A 286 2.37 18.28 9.52
CA ALA A 286 3.47 18.81 10.34
C ALA A 286 4.77 18.01 10.17
N ILE A 287 4.67 16.69 9.93
CA ILE A 287 5.84 15.82 9.69
C ILE A 287 6.49 16.14 8.35
N VAL A 288 5.69 16.30 7.29
CA VAL A 288 6.20 16.52 5.93
C VAL A 288 6.36 18.00 5.55
N GLY A 289 5.92 18.91 6.41
CA GLY A 289 6.04 20.37 6.21
C GLY A 289 5.16 20.94 5.09
N ARG A 290 4.09 20.26 4.70
CA ARG A 290 3.15 20.69 3.65
C ARG A 290 1.73 20.18 3.90
N ASP A 291 0.73 20.82 3.27
CA ASP A 291 -0.62 20.27 3.25
C ASP A 291 -0.68 18.93 2.49
N THR A 292 -1.62 18.10 2.86
CA THR A 292 -1.82 16.76 2.31
C THR A 292 -3.26 16.57 1.82
N PRO A 293 -3.51 15.67 0.85
CA PRO A 293 -4.81 15.57 0.19
C PRO A 293 -5.93 14.93 1.03
N GLY A 294 -5.63 14.33 2.20
CA GLY A 294 -6.62 13.68 3.06
C GLY A 294 -7.82 14.58 3.34
N GLN A 295 -9.03 14.07 3.10
CA GLN A 295 -10.28 14.84 3.24
C GLN A 295 -10.94 14.61 4.58
N VAL A 296 -11.11 13.34 4.98
CA VAL A 296 -11.76 12.97 6.25
C VAL A 296 -10.95 13.44 7.46
N MET A 297 -9.64 13.49 7.38
CA MET A 297 -8.82 14.07 8.45
C MET A 297 -9.09 15.57 8.67
N LYS A 298 -9.56 16.31 7.65
CA LYS A 298 -9.91 17.72 7.68
C LYS A 298 -11.36 17.92 8.08
N ALA A 299 -12.28 17.20 7.43
CA ALA A 299 -13.73 17.38 7.59
C ALA A 299 -14.33 16.60 8.77
N GLY A 300 -13.66 15.55 9.24
CA GLY A 300 -14.25 14.57 10.18
C GLY A 300 -15.08 13.50 9.49
N PRO A 301 -15.59 12.49 10.24
CA PRO A 301 -16.46 11.45 9.73
C PRO A 301 -17.78 12.00 9.18
N SER A 302 -18.39 11.26 8.24
CA SER A 302 -19.58 11.72 7.46
C SER A 302 -20.79 12.13 8.30
N LEU A 303 -20.97 11.54 9.48
CA LEU A 303 -22.13 11.82 10.36
C LEU A 303 -21.75 12.59 11.61
N GLU A 304 -20.56 13.19 11.66
CA GLU A 304 -20.17 14.07 12.75
C GLU A 304 -21.02 15.35 12.71
N THR A 305 -21.71 15.63 13.80
CA THR A 305 -22.54 16.83 13.91
C THR A 305 -21.76 17.96 14.57
N HIS A 306 -21.93 19.16 14.07
CA HIS A 306 -21.34 20.38 14.62
C HIS A 306 -22.41 21.23 15.32
N ALA A 307 -22.00 22.05 16.31
CA ALA A 307 -22.88 23.01 16.94
C ALA A 307 -23.43 24.00 15.91
N VAL A 308 -24.72 24.31 16.00
CA VAL A 308 -25.34 25.33 15.15
C VAL A 308 -24.65 26.69 15.42
N PRO A 309 -24.13 27.36 14.38
CA PRO A 309 -23.55 28.72 14.56
C PRO A 309 -24.53 29.68 15.20
N GLU A 310 -24.06 30.55 16.12
CA GLU A 310 -24.92 31.49 16.84
C GLU A 310 -25.76 32.33 15.88
N SER A 311 -25.18 32.77 14.76
CA SER A 311 -25.86 33.53 13.71
C SER A 311 -27.06 32.83 13.04
N LEU A 312 -27.19 31.51 13.23
CA LEU A 312 -28.32 30.73 12.67
C LEU A 312 -29.33 30.30 13.72
N LYS A 313 -29.01 30.41 15.03
CA LYS A 313 -29.92 29.98 16.09
C LYS A 313 -31.26 30.73 16.10
N GLU A 314 -31.29 31.99 15.67
CA GLU A 314 -32.53 32.78 15.55
C GLU A 314 -33.37 32.43 14.33
N ARG A 315 -32.86 31.57 13.41
CA ARG A 315 -33.52 31.20 12.16
C ARG A 315 -34.04 29.76 12.16
N ILE A 316 -33.72 29.01 13.20
CA ILE A 316 -34.14 27.62 13.42
C ILE A 316 -35.06 27.54 14.62
#